data_6c496d9c3d9cd295c6c7ef97211720c9
#
_entry.id   6c496d9c3d9cd295c6c7ef97211720c9
#
_cell.length_a   1.000
_cell.length_b   1.000
_cell.length_c   1.000
_cell.angle_alpha   90.00
_cell.angle_beta   90.00
_cell.angle_gamma   90.00
#
_symmetry.space_group_name_H-M   'P 1'
#
loop_
_entity.id
_entity.type
_entity.pdbx_description
1 polymer ?
#
loop_
_entity_poly.entity_id
_entity_poly.type
_entity_poly.pdbx_seq_one_letter_code
_entity_poly.pdbx_strand_id
1 'polypeptide(L)'
;MESCTKQTKKIVIAIDGFSSCGKSTFAKQIAARLGYIFIDTGAMYRAVTLYALDHDAIRSGIVDEERIIALLPEIDITFRFNPQRGASDIYVNGALVEGRIRTIEVSNFVSAVSSIAQVRSKLVAMQQKMGERRGVVMDGRDRGTVVFPDAELKIYMTADPRVRAERRYAELQAKGDEVSFDEVLDNVISRDKADMTRTISPLRQATDAIVLDNSRMSIAEQMEWFDGEFERIQKQLAAGK
;
A
#
# COMPACT_ATOMS: atom_id res chain seq x y z
N MET A 1 32.11 -29.58 2.27
CA MET A 1 30.86 -29.42 1.52
C MET A 1 30.44 -27.96 1.64
N GLU A 2 30.86 -27.13 0.69
CA GLU A 2 30.44 -25.72 0.65
C GLU A 2 28.96 -25.69 0.29
N SER A 3 28.14 -25.19 1.20
CA SER A 3 26.75 -24.89 0.90
C SER A 3 26.75 -23.71 -0.08
N CYS A 4 26.59 -23.99 -1.35
CA CYS A 4 26.28 -23.00 -2.38
C CYS A 4 24.91 -22.39 -2.01
N THR A 5 24.92 -21.37 -1.17
CA THR A 5 23.73 -20.52 -0.94
C THR A 5 23.43 -19.87 -2.30
N LYS A 6 22.49 -20.46 -3.05
CA LYS A 6 21.95 -19.85 -4.26
C LYS A 6 21.51 -18.43 -3.90
N GLN A 7 22.28 -17.45 -4.32
CA GLN A 7 21.99 -16.06 -4.09
C GLN A 7 20.66 -15.75 -4.80
N THR A 8 19.58 -15.58 -4.04
CA THR A 8 18.26 -15.28 -4.58
C THR A 8 18.31 -13.91 -5.26
N LYS A 9 17.79 -13.83 -6.47
CA LYS A 9 17.75 -12.57 -7.24
C LYS A 9 16.77 -11.62 -6.56
N LYS A 10 17.22 -10.41 -6.25
CA LYS A 10 16.33 -9.37 -5.72
C LYS A 10 15.29 -8.99 -6.77
N ILE A 11 14.02 -8.92 -6.38
CA ILE A 11 12.88 -8.63 -7.24
C ILE A 11 12.04 -7.47 -6.67
N VAL A 12 11.12 -6.98 -7.48
CA VAL A 12 10.01 -6.12 -7.05
C VAL A 12 8.80 -6.99 -6.77
N ILE A 13 8.19 -6.83 -5.60
CA ILE A 13 6.95 -7.49 -5.22
C ILE A 13 5.85 -6.44 -5.12
N ALA A 14 4.88 -6.52 -6.02
CA ALA A 14 3.73 -5.63 -6.10
C ALA A 14 2.49 -6.30 -5.50
N ILE A 15 1.88 -5.69 -4.48
CA ILE A 15 0.71 -6.24 -3.80
C ILE A 15 -0.45 -5.27 -3.94
N ASP A 16 -1.41 -5.60 -4.79
CA ASP A 16 -2.64 -4.83 -4.96
C ASP A 16 -3.84 -5.53 -4.32
N GLY A 17 -4.91 -4.81 -4.10
CA GLY A 17 -6.14 -5.38 -3.58
C GLY A 17 -6.95 -4.41 -2.73
N PHE A 18 -8.07 -4.88 -2.24
CA PHE A 18 -9.09 -4.10 -1.54
C PHE A 18 -8.63 -3.52 -0.19
N SER A 19 -9.38 -2.53 0.29
CA SER A 19 -9.17 -1.97 1.63
C SER A 19 -9.36 -3.06 2.70
N SER A 20 -8.60 -2.96 3.79
CA SER A 20 -8.73 -3.84 4.97
C SER A 20 -8.53 -5.35 4.71
N CYS A 21 -7.99 -5.77 3.55
CA CYS A 21 -7.67 -7.18 3.31
C CYS A 21 -6.33 -7.64 3.91
N GLY A 22 -5.61 -6.78 4.66
CA GLY A 22 -4.37 -7.16 5.35
C GLY A 22 -3.08 -7.01 4.53
N LYS A 23 -3.13 -6.35 3.35
CA LYS A 23 -1.96 -6.16 2.47
C LYS A 23 -0.71 -5.67 3.18
N SER A 24 -0.83 -4.59 3.95
CA SER A 24 0.32 -3.97 4.60
C SER A 24 0.94 -4.89 5.67
N THR A 25 0.14 -5.68 6.38
CA THR A 25 0.63 -6.68 7.34
C THR A 25 1.40 -7.77 6.61
N PHE A 26 0.83 -8.32 5.55
CA PHE A 26 1.44 -9.34 4.71
C PHE A 26 2.72 -8.84 4.04
N ALA A 27 2.68 -7.64 3.43
CA ALA A 27 3.84 -7.01 2.79
C ALA A 27 5.02 -6.77 3.76
N LYS A 28 4.72 -6.35 5.00
CA LYS A 28 5.74 -6.18 6.06
C LYS A 28 6.41 -7.50 6.41
N GLN A 29 5.64 -8.59 6.53
CA GLN A 29 6.19 -9.90 6.84
C GLN A 29 7.05 -10.45 5.71
N ILE A 30 6.61 -10.29 4.46
CA ILE A 30 7.41 -10.63 3.28
C ILE A 30 8.73 -9.84 3.28
N ALA A 31 8.66 -8.53 3.48
CA ALA A 31 9.85 -7.68 3.49
C ALA A 31 10.83 -8.10 4.60
N ALA A 32 10.33 -8.35 5.81
CA ALA A 32 11.15 -8.83 6.92
C ALA A 32 11.81 -10.19 6.62
N ARG A 33 11.06 -11.13 6.02
CA ARG A 33 11.55 -12.47 5.67
C ARG A 33 12.66 -12.44 4.61
N LEU A 34 12.54 -11.56 3.61
CA LEU A 34 13.46 -11.46 2.50
C LEU A 34 14.60 -10.44 2.73
N GLY A 35 14.55 -9.66 3.79
CA GLY A 35 15.44 -8.50 3.98
C GLY A 35 15.19 -7.41 2.91
N TYR A 36 13.95 -7.26 2.46
CA TYR A 36 13.51 -6.26 1.50
C TYR A 36 12.98 -5.01 2.22
N ILE A 37 12.88 -3.92 1.48
CA ILE A 37 12.30 -2.68 1.98
C ILE A 37 10.78 -2.73 1.74
N PHE A 38 9.99 -2.55 2.80
CA PHE A 38 8.54 -2.34 2.67
C PHE A 38 8.26 -0.85 2.48
N ILE A 39 7.44 -0.51 1.48
CA ILE A 39 6.99 0.84 1.18
C ILE A 39 5.46 0.87 1.23
N ASP A 40 4.92 1.56 2.25
CA ASP A 40 3.48 1.85 2.39
C ASP A 40 3.11 3.00 1.45
N THR A 41 2.64 2.65 0.25
CA THR A 41 2.29 3.71 -0.71
C THR A 41 1.04 4.46 -0.30
N GLY A 42 0.15 3.84 0.46
CA GLY A 42 -1.00 4.53 1.07
C GLY A 42 -0.57 5.65 2.02
N ALA A 43 0.53 5.46 2.74
CA ALA A 43 1.10 6.50 3.58
C ALA A 43 1.57 7.72 2.77
N MET A 44 2.08 7.52 1.54
CA MET A 44 2.48 8.64 0.66
C MET A 44 1.29 9.53 0.28
N TYR A 45 0.15 8.93 -0.12
CA TYR A 45 -1.07 9.70 -0.42
C TYR A 45 -1.61 10.41 0.83
N ARG A 46 -1.57 9.76 1.99
CA ARG A 46 -1.94 10.36 3.27
C ARG A 46 -1.01 11.52 3.65
N ALA A 47 0.28 11.43 3.35
CA ALA A 47 1.24 12.49 3.59
C ALA A 47 0.93 13.75 2.73
N VAL A 48 0.59 13.56 1.46
CA VAL A 48 0.12 14.68 0.61
C VAL A 48 -1.19 15.25 1.16
N THR A 49 -2.12 14.41 1.60
CA THR A 49 -3.39 14.87 2.20
C THR A 49 -3.14 15.68 3.48
N LEU A 50 -2.26 15.22 4.36
CA LEU A 50 -1.89 15.96 5.56
C LEU A 50 -1.26 17.31 5.22
N TYR A 51 -0.35 17.33 4.25
CA TYR A 51 0.29 18.57 3.82
C TYR A 51 -0.75 19.56 3.25
N ALA A 52 -1.72 19.06 2.49
CA ALA A 52 -2.83 19.87 1.97
C ALA A 52 -3.72 20.45 3.09
N LEU A 53 -3.99 19.67 4.14
CA LEU A 53 -4.69 20.16 5.35
C LEU A 53 -3.89 21.22 6.09
N ASP A 54 -2.61 20.98 6.32
CA ASP A 54 -1.70 21.92 7.02
C ASP A 54 -1.54 23.26 6.27
N HIS A 55 -1.77 23.27 4.94
CA HIS A 55 -1.63 24.46 4.08
C HIS A 55 -2.97 24.99 3.56
N ASP A 56 -4.07 24.65 4.25
CA ASP A 56 -5.41 25.16 3.94
C ASP A 56 -5.92 24.87 2.51
N ALA A 57 -5.37 23.87 1.85
CA ALA A 57 -5.88 23.38 0.57
C ALA A 57 -7.08 22.41 0.74
N ILE A 58 -7.38 22.06 1.99
CA ILE A 58 -8.60 21.36 2.38
C ILE A 58 -9.20 22.13 3.54
N ARG A 59 -10.37 22.75 3.34
CA ARG A 59 -11.07 23.55 4.35
C ARG A 59 -12.56 23.28 4.32
N SER A 60 -13.19 23.21 5.50
CA SER A 60 -14.63 23.02 5.64
C SER A 60 -15.22 21.89 4.80
N GLY A 61 -14.46 20.78 4.67
CA GLY A 61 -14.87 19.63 3.88
C GLY A 61 -14.65 19.73 2.37
N ILE A 62 -14.13 20.87 1.88
CA ILE A 62 -13.89 21.12 0.46
C ILE A 62 -12.41 20.91 0.15
N VAL A 63 -12.14 20.13 -0.91
CA VAL A 63 -10.80 19.87 -1.44
C VAL A 63 -10.55 20.84 -2.60
N ASP A 64 -9.58 21.75 -2.42
CA ASP A 64 -9.11 22.67 -3.46
C ASP A 64 -8.02 21.98 -4.29
N GLU A 65 -8.41 21.41 -5.41
CA GLU A 65 -7.52 20.66 -6.29
C GLU A 65 -6.40 21.53 -6.86
N GLU A 66 -6.70 22.75 -7.30
CA GLU A 66 -5.73 23.68 -7.90
C GLU A 66 -4.65 24.03 -6.87
N ARG A 67 -5.05 24.32 -5.65
CA ARG A 67 -4.15 24.62 -4.56
C ARG A 67 -3.27 23.43 -4.18
N ILE A 68 -3.83 22.21 -4.13
CA ILE A 68 -3.05 20.98 -3.89
C ILE A 68 -1.99 20.82 -4.99
N ILE A 69 -2.37 20.99 -6.25
CA ILE A 69 -1.45 20.89 -7.38
C ILE A 69 -0.31 21.92 -7.25
N ALA A 70 -0.62 23.16 -6.88
CA ALA A 70 0.38 24.20 -6.66
C ALA A 70 1.38 23.87 -5.53
N LEU A 71 0.93 23.16 -4.50
CA LEU A 71 1.77 22.73 -3.37
C LEU A 71 2.67 21.52 -3.69
N LEU A 72 2.36 20.72 -4.71
CA LEU A 72 3.11 19.49 -5.01
C LEU A 72 4.62 19.68 -5.16
N PRO A 73 5.15 20.74 -5.81
CA PRO A 73 6.60 20.93 -5.92
C PRO A 73 7.33 21.04 -4.58
N GLU A 74 6.64 21.49 -3.53
CA GLU A 74 7.21 21.71 -2.20
C GLU A 74 7.26 20.43 -1.35
N ILE A 75 6.55 19.37 -1.78
CA ILE A 75 6.41 18.14 -1.00
C ILE A 75 7.55 17.18 -1.33
N ASP A 76 8.44 16.96 -0.36
CA ASP A 76 9.42 15.87 -0.36
C ASP A 76 9.01 14.79 0.65
N ILE A 77 8.89 13.55 0.18
CA ILE A 77 8.48 12.40 1.01
C ILE A 77 9.64 11.44 1.10
N THR A 78 10.05 11.12 2.33
CA THR A 78 11.11 10.15 2.60
C THR A 78 10.65 9.11 3.62
N PHE A 79 11.27 7.93 3.56
CA PHE A 79 11.07 6.85 4.52
C PHE A 79 12.36 6.59 5.27
N ARG A 80 12.28 6.41 6.60
CA ARG A 80 13.44 6.03 7.44
C ARG A 80 13.05 4.83 8.29
N PHE A 81 13.88 3.79 8.25
CA PHE A 81 13.64 2.60 9.06
C PHE A 81 13.69 2.94 10.55
N ASN A 82 12.67 2.52 11.28
CA ASN A 82 12.57 2.65 12.72
C ASN A 82 12.74 1.27 13.37
N PRO A 83 13.89 0.99 14.00
CA PRO A 83 14.16 -0.32 14.61
C PRO A 83 13.19 -0.69 15.73
N GLN A 84 12.68 0.30 16.48
CA GLN A 84 11.75 0.07 17.60
C GLN A 84 10.38 -0.43 17.10
N ARG A 85 9.98 0.00 15.91
CA ARG A 85 8.72 -0.42 15.27
C ARG A 85 8.89 -1.59 14.31
N GLY A 86 10.11 -1.92 13.92
CA GLY A 86 10.39 -2.89 12.86
C GLY A 86 9.78 -2.47 11.49
N ALA A 87 9.58 -1.17 11.27
CA ALA A 87 8.93 -0.62 10.08
C ALA A 87 9.53 0.75 9.73
N SER A 88 9.32 1.21 8.50
CA SER A 88 9.73 2.54 8.10
C SER A 88 8.68 3.57 8.54
N ASP A 89 9.17 4.68 9.09
CA ASP A 89 8.40 5.88 9.37
C ASP A 89 8.46 6.82 8.16
N ILE A 90 7.37 7.53 7.90
CA ILE A 90 7.27 8.48 6.81
C ILE A 90 7.53 9.92 7.29
N TYR A 91 8.27 10.66 6.48
CA TYR A 91 8.62 12.05 6.71
C TYR A 91 8.16 12.91 5.53
N VAL A 92 7.68 14.11 5.80
CA VAL A 92 7.39 15.15 4.81
C VAL A 92 8.30 16.34 5.10
N ASN A 93 9.08 16.76 4.12
CA ASN A 93 10.03 17.88 4.26
C ASN A 93 10.94 17.73 5.49
N GLY A 94 11.35 16.51 5.80
CA GLY A 94 12.19 16.18 6.95
C GLY A 94 11.46 16.04 8.29
N ALA A 95 10.17 16.41 8.38
CA ALA A 95 9.35 16.27 9.59
C ALA A 95 8.71 14.88 9.67
N LEU A 96 8.76 14.21 10.83
CA LEU A 96 8.09 12.94 11.10
C LEU A 96 6.57 13.13 11.11
N VAL A 97 5.85 12.43 10.22
CA VAL A 97 4.38 12.56 10.11
C VAL A 97 3.62 11.24 10.33
N GLU A 98 4.30 10.15 10.67
CA GLU A 98 3.70 8.79 10.74
C GLU A 98 2.43 8.73 11.61
N GLY A 99 2.40 9.38 12.77
CA GLY A 99 1.21 9.42 13.63
C GLY A 99 0.09 10.28 13.02
N ARG A 100 0.44 11.44 12.48
CA ARG A 100 -0.52 12.42 11.95
C ARG A 100 -1.25 11.93 10.71
N ILE A 101 -0.59 11.18 9.83
CA ILE A 101 -1.23 10.62 8.62
C ILE A 101 -2.27 9.53 8.90
N ARG A 102 -2.35 9.02 10.13
CA ARG A 102 -3.29 7.93 10.52
C ARG A 102 -4.58 8.44 11.16
N THR A 103 -4.77 9.75 11.25
CA THR A 103 -5.96 10.39 11.83
C THR A 103 -7.21 10.15 10.97
N ILE A 104 -8.39 10.29 11.59
CA ILE A 104 -9.69 10.21 10.90
C ILE A 104 -9.79 11.34 9.86
N GLU A 105 -9.35 12.55 10.21
CA GLU A 105 -9.35 13.70 9.31
C GLU A 105 -8.62 13.40 8.00
N VAL A 106 -7.37 12.93 8.05
CA VAL A 106 -6.63 12.52 6.85
C VAL A 106 -7.35 11.39 6.11
N SER A 107 -7.95 10.45 6.83
CA SER A 107 -8.66 9.32 6.23
C SER A 107 -9.89 9.73 5.44
N ASN A 108 -10.57 10.81 5.85
CA ASN A 108 -11.77 11.30 5.16
C ASN A 108 -11.44 11.92 3.78
N PHE A 109 -10.27 12.51 3.62
CA PHE A 109 -9.91 13.23 2.39
C PHE A 109 -8.94 12.48 1.48
N VAL A 110 -8.24 11.46 1.96
CA VAL A 110 -7.21 10.76 1.19
C VAL A 110 -7.73 10.16 -0.12
N SER A 111 -8.97 9.74 -0.18
CA SER A 111 -9.56 9.19 -1.42
C SER A 111 -9.72 10.28 -2.48
N ALA A 112 -10.22 11.46 -2.12
CA ALA A 112 -10.34 12.60 -3.02
C ALA A 112 -8.95 13.07 -3.50
N VAL A 113 -8.01 13.28 -2.59
CA VAL A 113 -6.63 13.69 -2.94
C VAL A 113 -5.95 12.65 -3.83
N SER A 114 -6.15 11.35 -3.57
CA SER A 114 -5.57 10.28 -4.37
C SER A 114 -6.17 10.14 -5.77
N SER A 115 -7.28 10.80 -6.08
CA SER A 115 -7.89 10.83 -7.41
C SER A 115 -7.32 11.94 -8.30
N ILE A 116 -6.61 12.93 -7.73
CA ILE A 116 -5.98 14.02 -8.46
C ILE A 116 -4.83 13.47 -9.33
N ALA A 117 -4.90 13.74 -10.65
CA ALA A 117 -3.96 13.18 -11.62
C ALA A 117 -2.51 13.54 -11.32
N GLN A 118 -2.24 14.81 -10.97
CA GLN A 118 -0.89 15.32 -10.70
C GLN A 118 -0.30 14.75 -9.41
N VAL A 119 -1.13 14.55 -8.38
CA VAL A 119 -0.72 13.84 -7.14
C VAL A 119 -0.27 12.43 -7.49
N ARG A 120 -1.07 11.72 -8.29
CA ARG A 120 -0.72 10.36 -8.72
C ARG A 120 0.56 10.33 -9.52
N SER A 121 0.67 11.20 -10.53
CA SER A 121 1.86 11.27 -11.40
C SER A 121 3.14 11.44 -10.57
N LYS A 122 3.15 12.39 -9.64
CA LYS A 122 4.29 12.63 -8.73
C LYS A 122 4.60 11.40 -7.90
N LEU A 123 3.59 10.82 -7.23
CA LEU A 123 3.82 9.71 -6.33
C LEU A 123 4.19 8.41 -7.05
N VAL A 124 3.64 8.15 -8.25
CA VAL A 124 4.04 7.02 -9.09
C VAL A 124 5.51 7.13 -9.49
N ALA A 125 5.95 8.30 -9.96
CA ALA A 125 7.36 8.52 -10.31
C ALA A 125 8.30 8.29 -9.10
N MET A 126 7.92 8.75 -7.91
CA MET A 126 8.68 8.51 -6.68
C MET A 126 8.76 7.02 -6.35
N GLN A 127 7.65 6.29 -6.46
CA GLN A 127 7.58 4.85 -6.19
C GLN A 127 8.42 4.05 -7.18
N GLN A 128 8.38 4.39 -8.46
CA GLN A 128 9.20 3.78 -9.50
C GLN A 128 10.70 3.95 -9.19
N LYS A 129 11.11 5.16 -8.83
CA LYS A 129 12.49 5.43 -8.41
C LYS A 129 12.91 4.60 -7.18
N MET A 130 12.01 4.43 -6.20
CA MET A 130 12.29 3.58 -5.03
C MET A 130 12.46 2.10 -5.40
N GLY A 131 11.81 1.64 -6.47
CA GLY A 131 11.88 0.26 -6.95
C GLY A 131 13.07 -0.06 -7.87
N GLU A 132 13.81 0.94 -8.37
CA GLU A 132 14.91 0.76 -9.34
C GLU A 132 15.99 -0.24 -8.85
N ARG A 133 16.28 -0.22 -7.56
CA ARG A 133 17.30 -1.10 -6.96
C ARG A 133 16.80 -2.50 -6.65
N ARG A 134 15.53 -2.78 -6.92
CA ARG A 134 14.83 -4.02 -6.53
C ARG A 134 14.96 -4.33 -5.03
N GLY A 135 14.49 -5.49 -4.59
CA GLY A 135 14.45 -5.80 -3.16
C GLY A 135 13.45 -4.95 -2.40
N VAL A 136 12.31 -4.68 -3.02
CA VAL A 136 11.21 -3.90 -2.44
C VAL A 136 9.89 -4.66 -2.47
N VAL A 137 9.07 -4.43 -1.46
CA VAL A 137 7.67 -4.86 -1.40
C VAL A 137 6.82 -3.60 -1.29
N MET A 138 5.90 -3.42 -2.22
CA MET A 138 4.98 -2.27 -2.21
C MET A 138 3.54 -2.74 -2.22
N ASP A 139 2.73 -2.19 -1.34
CA ASP A 139 1.29 -2.44 -1.34
C ASP A 139 0.50 -1.23 -1.83
N GLY A 140 -0.65 -1.50 -2.46
CA GLY A 140 -1.48 -0.42 -3.00
C GLY A 140 -2.73 -0.90 -3.73
N ARG A 141 -3.02 -0.26 -4.88
CA ARG A 141 -4.19 -0.53 -5.73
C ARG A 141 -3.85 -0.73 -7.20
N ASP A 142 -2.70 -0.26 -7.62
CA ASP A 142 -2.25 -0.19 -9.01
C ASP A 142 -0.74 -0.45 -9.14
N ARG A 143 -0.17 -1.15 -8.15
CA ARG A 143 1.28 -1.43 -8.12
C ARG A 143 1.70 -2.30 -9.29
N GLY A 144 0.95 -3.38 -9.55
CA GLY A 144 1.23 -4.33 -10.63
C GLY A 144 0.70 -3.90 -12.01
N THR A 145 -0.16 -2.88 -12.09
CA THR A 145 -0.74 -2.42 -13.37
C THR A 145 -0.12 -1.13 -13.88
N VAL A 146 0.28 -0.21 -12.99
CA VAL A 146 0.75 1.14 -13.36
C VAL A 146 2.16 1.41 -12.86
N VAL A 147 2.45 1.10 -11.59
CA VAL A 147 3.72 1.48 -10.99
C VAL A 147 4.85 0.56 -11.43
N PHE A 148 4.63 -0.75 -11.37
CA PHE A 148 5.59 -1.79 -11.77
C PHE A 148 4.90 -2.82 -12.66
N PRO A 149 4.55 -2.45 -13.91
CA PRO A 149 3.97 -3.42 -14.85
C PRO A 149 4.91 -4.61 -15.12
N ASP A 150 6.20 -4.44 -14.88
CA ASP A 150 7.24 -5.46 -15.04
C ASP A 150 7.73 -6.05 -13.71
N ALA A 151 6.95 -5.92 -12.61
CA ALA A 151 7.28 -6.56 -11.34
C ALA A 151 7.29 -8.09 -11.52
N GLU A 152 8.32 -8.75 -10.98
CA GLU A 152 8.50 -10.20 -11.11
C GLU A 152 7.47 -11.00 -10.31
N LEU A 153 6.94 -10.44 -9.25
CA LEU A 153 5.86 -11.03 -8.48
C LEU A 153 4.76 -9.99 -8.24
N LYS A 154 3.59 -10.27 -8.80
CA LYS A 154 2.38 -9.48 -8.60
C LYS A 154 1.36 -10.32 -7.86
N ILE A 155 0.85 -9.79 -6.76
CA ILE A 155 -0.16 -10.42 -5.91
C ILE A 155 -1.39 -9.53 -5.87
N TYR A 156 -2.54 -10.10 -6.19
CA TYR A 156 -3.83 -9.44 -6.03
C TYR A 156 -4.55 -10.03 -4.82
N MET A 157 -4.54 -9.28 -3.71
CA MET A 157 -5.15 -9.73 -2.46
C MET A 157 -6.64 -9.39 -2.41
N THR A 158 -7.44 -10.37 -2.09
CA THR A 158 -8.87 -10.23 -1.85
C THR A 158 -9.27 -10.90 -0.55
N ALA A 159 -10.42 -10.49 0.00
CA ALA A 159 -11.14 -11.17 1.06
C ALA A 159 -12.61 -10.75 1.01
N ASP A 160 -13.48 -11.58 1.55
CA ASP A 160 -14.90 -11.27 1.70
C ASP A 160 -15.09 -9.89 2.38
N PRO A 161 -15.97 -9.01 1.85
CA PRO A 161 -16.19 -7.68 2.40
C PRO A 161 -16.54 -7.68 3.89
N ARG A 162 -17.34 -8.65 4.34
CA ARG A 162 -17.73 -8.79 5.74
C ARG A 162 -16.53 -9.14 6.63
N VAL A 163 -15.67 -10.07 6.19
CA VAL A 163 -14.43 -10.42 6.90
C VAL A 163 -13.49 -9.22 7.01
N ARG A 164 -13.41 -8.41 5.96
CA ARG A 164 -12.61 -7.17 5.98
C ARG A 164 -13.20 -6.11 6.92
N ALA A 165 -14.53 -6.00 6.96
CA ALA A 165 -15.22 -5.13 7.89
C ALA A 165 -15.02 -5.59 9.35
N GLU A 166 -15.08 -6.90 9.64
CA GLU A 166 -14.82 -7.46 10.96
C GLU A 166 -13.39 -7.14 11.44
N ARG A 167 -12.38 -7.34 10.57
CA ARG A 167 -10.98 -6.99 10.87
C ARG A 167 -10.83 -5.50 11.17
N ARG A 168 -11.47 -4.65 10.37
CA ARG A 168 -11.41 -3.19 10.55
C ARG A 168 -12.16 -2.73 11.79
N TYR A 169 -13.31 -3.31 12.07
CA TYR A 169 -14.09 -3.02 13.26
C TYR A 169 -13.30 -3.36 14.54
N ALA A 170 -12.70 -4.55 14.59
CA ALA A 170 -11.84 -4.94 15.71
C ALA A 170 -10.64 -3.99 15.90
N GLU A 171 -10.01 -3.52 14.81
CA GLU A 171 -8.93 -2.55 14.86
C GLU A 171 -9.37 -1.19 15.44
N LEU A 172 -10.56 -0.70 15.06
CA LEU A 172 -11.12 0.56 15.53
C LEU A 172 -11.52 0.46 17.00
N GLN A 173 -12.21 -0.63 17.39
CA GLN A 173 -12.54 -0.90 18.79
C GLN A 173 -11.29 -0.95 19.70
N ALA A 174 -10.22 -1.57 19.25
CA ALA A 174 -8.96 -1.63 20.00
C ALA A 174 -8.30 -0.26 20.19
N LYS A 175 -8.64 0.74 19.35
CA LYS A 175 -8.20 2.14 19.47
C LYS A 175 -9.14 3.01 20.32
N GLY A 176 -10.28 2.46 20.71
CA GLY A 176 -11.31 3.20 21.47
C GLY A 176 -12.23 4.05 20.59
N ASP A 177 -12.26 3.80 19.27
CA ASP A 177 -13.17 4.50 18.36
C ASP A 177 -14.61 3.96 18.55
N GLU A 178 -15.57 4.84 18.77
CA GLU A 178 -17.00 4.50 18.87
C GLU A 178 -17.63 4.45 17.47
N VAL A 179 -17.69 3.27 16.88
CA VAL A 179 -18.28 3.01 15.55
C VAL A 179 -19.14 1.76 15.58
N SER A 180 -20.16 1.69 14.76
CA SER A 180 -20.95 0.47 14.55
C SER A 180 -20.32 -0.41 13.46
N PHE A 181 -20.61 -1.71 13.50
CA PHE A 181 -20.17 -2.65 12.47
C PHE A 181 -20.74 -2.29 11.09
N ASP A 182 -22.01 -1.88 11.03
CA ASP A 182 -22.67 -1.54 9.76
C ASP A 182 -22.03 -0.30 9.10
N GLU A 183 -21.69 0.73 9.88
CA GLU A 183 -20.93 1.88 9.37
C GLU A 183 -19.56 1.47 8.79
N VAL A 184 -18.88 0.55 9.45
CA VAL A 184 -17.59 0.04 8.95
C VAL A 184 -17.77 -0.78 7.68
N LEU A 185 -18.79 -1.62 7.60
CA LEU A 185 -19.09 -2.43 6.41
C LEU A 185 -19.46 -1.54 5.22
N ASP A 186 -20.33 -0.55 5.41
CA ASP A 186 -20.69 0.41 4.37
C ASP A 186 -19.47 1.21 3.89
N ASN A 187 -18.59 1.60 4.80
CA ASN A 187 -17.33 2.25 4.44
C ASN A 187 -16.41 1.34 3.60
N VAL A 188 -16.29 0.08 3.96
CA VAL A 188 -15.50 -0.91 3.19
C VAL A 188 -16.06 -1.03 1.77
N ILE A 189 -17.37 -1.23 1.61
CA ILE A 189 -18.04 -1.40 0.31
C ILE A 189 -17.92 -0.12 -0.54
N SER A 190 -18.17 1.05 0.05
CA SER A 190 -18.10 2.32 -0.67
C SER A 190 -16.67 2.62 -1.17
N ARG A 191 -15.66 2.31 -0.36
CA ARG A 191 -14.25 2.47 -0.77
C ARG A 191 -13.86 1.51 -1.89
N ASP A 192 -14.30 0.27 -1.83
CA ASP A 192 -14.05 -0.69 -2.91
C ASP A 192 -14.63 -0.19 -4.23
N LYS A 193 -15.89 0.29 -4.20
CA LYS A 193 -16.52 0.88 -5.36
C LYS A 193 -15.73 2.08 -5.88
N ALA A 194 -15.32 2.99 -5.01
CA ALA A 194 -14.52 4.17 -5.39
C ALA A 194 -13.17 3.77 -6.00
N ASP A 195 -12.46 2.79 -5.38
CA ASP A 195 -11.16 2.31 -5.88
C ASP A 195 -11.31 1.64 -7.26
N MET A 196 -12.38 0.90 -7.51
CA MET A 196 -12.62 0.19 -8.78
C MET A 196 -13.12 1.10 -9.91
N THR A 197 -13.88 2.15 -9.57
CA THR A 197 -14.57 3.00 -10.58
C THR A 197 -13.88 4.32 -10.86
N ARG A 198 -12.83 4.67 -10.12
CA ARG A 198 -12.08 5.90 -10.38
C ARG A 198 -11.51 5.90 -11.80
N THR A 199 -11.51 7.07 -12.43
CA THR A 199 -11.09 7.25 -13.82
C THR A 199 -9.60 6.97 -14.02
N ILE A 200 -8.75 7.34 -13.04
CA ILE A 200 -7.30 7.22 -13.14
C ILE A 200 -6.81 6.07 -12.28
N SER A 201 -6.12 5.11 -12.89
CA SER A 201 -5.51 3.94 -12.24
C SER A 201 -6.48 3.21 -11.30
N PRO A 202 -7.65 2.75 -11.77
CA PRO A 202 -8.59 2.00 -10.95
C PRO A 202 -7.94 0.74 -10.39
N LEU A 203 -8.45 0.25 -9.25
CA LEU A 203 -8.08 -1.05 -8.74
C LEU A 203 -8.50 -2.13 -9.75
N ARG A 204 -7.51 -2.76 -10.38
CA ARG A 204 -7.70 -3.88 -11.30
C ARG A 204 -6.63 -4.92 -11.05
N GLN A 205 -7.00 -6.17 -11.21
CA GLN A 205 -6.04 -7.26 -11.22
C GLN A 205 -5.17 -7.16 -12.49
N ALA A 206 -3.85 -7.17 -12.33
CA ALA A 206 -2.94 -7.34 -13.46
C ALA A 206 -3.10 -8.75 -14.04
N THR A 207 -2.94 -8.90 -15.37
CA THR A 207 -3.19 -10.17 -16.06
C THR A 207 -2.29 -11.31 -15.60
N ASP A 208 -1.10 -10.98 -15.10
CA ASP A 208 -0.09 -11.88 -14.57
C ASP A 208 -0.04 -11.90 -13.03
N ALA A 209 -1.01 -11.24 -12.36
CA ALA A 209 -1.07 -11.27 -10.91
C ALA A 209 -1.70 -12.56 -10.38
N ILE A 210 -1.07 -13.11 -9.35
CA ILE A 210 -1.58 -14.26 -8.63
C ILE A 210 -2.60 -13.78 -7.60
N VAL A 211 -3.77 -14.40 -7.58
CA VAL A 211 -4.83 -14.05 -6.63
C VAL A 211 -4.58 -14.76 -5.29
N LEU A 212 -4.61 -13.98 -4.20
CA LEU A 212 -4.63 -14.48 -2.83
C LEU A 212 -5.94 -14.07 -2.17
N ASP A 213 -6.88 -15.01 -2.07
CA ASP A 213 -8.06 -14.86 -1.21
C ASP A 213 -7.70 -15.31 0.20
N ASN A 214 -7.58 -14.33 1.10
CA ASN A 214 -7.23 -14.59 2.48
C ASN A 214 -8.43 -14.55 3.45
N SER A 215 -9.65 -14.70 2.95
CA SER A 215 -10.88 -14.68 3.77
C SER A 215 -10.81 -15.63 4.95
N ARG A 216 -10.20 -16.80 4.76
CA ARG A 216 -10.12 -17.89 5.75
C ARG A 216 -8.69 -18.27 6.15
N MET A 217 -7.70 -17.46 5.74
CA MET A 217 -6.30 -17.76 5.99
C MET A 217 -5.76 -16.98 7.18
N SER A 218 -5.06 -17.67 8.06
CA SER A 218 -4.18 -17.07 9.05
C SER A 218 -2.98 -16.41 8.35
N ILE A 219 -2.28 -15.55 9.07
CA ILE A 219 -1.04 -14.93 8.55
C ILE A 219 0.04 -15.99 8.27
N ALA A 220 0.11 -17.06 9.08
CA ALA A 220 1.07 -18.14 8.85
C ALA A 220 0.82 -18.86 7.53
N GLU A 221 -0.44 -19.21 7.24
CA GLU A 221 -0.84 -19.85 5.97
C GLU A 221 -0.60 -18.94 4.77
N GLN A 222 -0.83 -17.62 4.90
CA GLN A 222 -0.49 -16.67 3.85
C GLN A 222 1.01 -16.64 3.58
N MET A 223 1.84 -16.70 4.61
CA MET A 223 3.30 -16.71 4.47
C MET A 223 3.82 -18.02 3.89
N GLU A 224 3.23 -19.16 4.22
CA GLU A 224 3.55 -20.46 3.61
C GLU A 224 3.20 -20.46 2.11
N TRP A 225 2.02 -19.95 1.76
CA TRP A 225 1.62 -19.75 0.36
C TRP A 225 2.62 -18.85 -0.39
N PHE A 226 3.03 -17.73 0.23
CA PHE A 226 4.01 -16.83 -0.35
C PHE A 226 5.36 -17.51 -0.60
N ASP A 227 5.85 -18.32 0.33
CA ASP A 227 7.13 -19.02 0.17
C ASP A 227 7.11 -19.94 -1.04
N GLY A 228 6.01 -20.65 -1.28
CA GLY A 228 5.82 -21.50 -2.46
C GLY A 228 5.85 -20.70 -3.77
N GLU A 229 5.13 -19.56 -3.83
CA GLU A 229 5.10 -18.71 -5.02
C GLU A 229 6.43 -18.01 -5.26
N PHE A 230 7.09 -17.53 -4.21
CA PHE A 230 8.40 -16.91 -4.33
C PHE A 230 9.46 -17.89 -4.85
N GLU A 231 9.46 -19.13 -4.35
CA GLU A 231 10.36 -20.18 -4.85
C GLU A 231 10.11 -20.49 -6.33
N ARG A 232 8.83 -20.55 -6.74
CA ARG A 232 8.44 -20.75 -8.13
C ARG A 232 8.99 -19.64 -9.04
N ILE A 233 8.82 -18.37 -8.63
CA ILE A 233 9.35 -17.22 -9.38
C ILE A 233 10.88 -17.26 -9.45
N GLN A 234 11.56 -17.54 -8.33
CA GLN A 234 13.04 -17.65 -8.34
C GLN A 234 13.53 -18.73 -9.30
N LYS A 235 12.85 -19.88 -9.40
CA LYS A 235 13.16 -20.94 -10.35
C LYS A 235 12.99 -20.48 -11.81
N GLN A 236 11.90 -19.74 -12.11
CA GLN A 236 11.66 -19.17 -13.44
C GLN A 236 12.76 -18.17 -13.83
N LEU A 237 13.13 -17.25 -12.93
CA LEU A 237 14.18 -16.27 -13.16
C LEU A 237 15.56 -16.91 -13.33
N ALA A 238 15.82 -18.02 -12.67
CA ALA A 238 17.06 -18.78 -12.82
C ALA A 238 17.12 -19.54 -14.16
N ALA A 239 15.95 -19.93 -14.71
CA ALA A 239 15.82 -20.60 -16.01
C ALA A 239 15.82 -19.63 -17.21
N GLY A 240 15.97 -18.32 -16.99
CA GLY A 240 15.98 -17.30 -18.04
C GLY A 240 14.61 -17.04 -18.70
N LYS A 241 13.54 -17.37 -17.98
CA LYS A 241 12.16 -17.14 -18.43
C LYS A 241 11.55 -15.93 -17.73
#